data_c14ca48e7477f6bcdd87ced11660c9a6
#
_entry.id   c14ca48e7477f6bcdd87ced11660c9a6
#
_cell.length_a   1.000
_cell.length_b   1.000
_cell.length_c   1.000
_cell.angle_alpha   90.00
_cell.angle_beta   90.00
_cell.angle_gamma   90.00
#
_symmetry.space_group_name_H-M   'P 1'
#
loop_
_entity.id
_entity.type
_entity.pdbx_description
1 polymer ?
#
loop_
_entity_poly.entity_id
_entity_poly.type
_entity_poly.pdbx_seq_one_letter_code
_entity_poly.pdbx_strand_id
1 'polypeptide(L)'
;NFAVTLLPIFLLSRTTTVTSCTASYSVQGQALQNHKFKEETAERIVDCIALCTAYPGCHSSNFYRIDKRCELNDKTHASHPEDMVHVPYTIYMENIFRPMPCRNNLDCGRQMICSSSLICEGMPCAKVLYLKRLM
;
A
#
# COMPACT_ATOMS: atom_id res chain seq x y z
N ASN A 1 36.84 -49.07 -27.83
CA ASN A 1 35.68 -48.20 -28.10
C ASN A 1 35.07 -47.77 -26.74
N PHE A 2 35.48 -46.60 -26.26
CA PHE A 2 34.87 -45.97 -25.11
C PHE A 2 33.77 -45.04 -25.59
N ALA A 3 32.52 -45.41 -25.31
CA ALA A 3 31.37 -44.55 -25.54
C ALA A 3 31.30 -43.57 -24.38
N VAL A 4 31.60 -42.29 -24.63
CA VAL A 4 31.40 -41.20 -23.66
C VAL A 4 29.97 -40.77 -23.79
N THR A 5 29.13 -41.18 -22.81
CA THR A 5 27.75 -40.69 -22.65
C THR A 5 27.80 -39.29 -22.05
N LEU A 6 27.60 -38.27 -22.85
CA LEU A 6 27.37 -36.91 -22.40
C LEU A 6 25.99 -36.82 -21.76
N LEU A 7 25.94 -36.76 -20.43
CA LEU A 7 24.71 -36.40 -19.70
C LEU A 7 24.40 -34.92 -19.94
N PRO A 8 23.16 -34.57 -20.33
CA PRO A 8 22.76 -33.18 -20.45
C PRO A 8 22.69 -32.57 -19.04
N ILE A 9 23.54 -31.56 -18.82
CA ILE A 9 23.45 -30.74 -17.62
C ILE A 9 22.19 -29.90 -17.78
N PHE A 10 21.09 -30.32 -17.15
CA PHE A 10 19.91 -29.48 -16.98
C PHE A 10 20.28 -28.33 -16.05
N LEU A 11 20.59 -27.17 -16.64
CA LEU A 11 20.62 -25.91 -15.94
C LEU A 11 19.20 -25.61 -15.46
N LEU A 12 18.93 -26.00 -14.22
CA LEU A 12 17.75 -25.56 -13.49
C LEU A 12 17.86 -24.05 -13.31
N SER A 13 17.31 -23.32 -14.27
CA SER A 13 17.07 -21.90 -14.16
C SER A 13 16.09 -21.68 -13.00
N ARG A 14 16.62 -21.38 -11.81
CA ARG A 14 15.79 -20.94 -10.68
C ARG A 14 15.26 -19.57 -11.05
N THR A 15 14.07 -19.53 -11.62
CA THR A 15 13.29 -18.31 -11.70
C THR A 15 12.92 -17.92 -10.29
N THR A 16 13.69 -17.01 -9.70
CA THR A 16 13.29 -16.35 -8.46
C THR A 16 12.09 -15.45 -8.80
N THR A 17 10.88 -15.95 -8.51
CA THR A 17 9.69 -15.11 -8.53
C THR A 17 9.87 -14.06 -7.44
N VAL A 18 10.18 -12.85 -7.83
CA VAL A 18 10.17 -11.69 -6.93
C VAL A 18 8.70 -11.43 -6.58
N THR A 19 8.28 -11.95 -5.43
CA THR A 19 6.96 -11.62 -4.90
C THR A 19 7.02 -10.15 -4.45
N SER A 20 6.36 -9.25 -5.18
CA SER A 20 6.23 -7.88 -4.74
C SER A 20 5.34 -7.87 -3.50
N CYS A 21 5.85 -7.36 -2.38
CA CYS A 21 5.04 -7.09 -1.21
C CYS A 21 4.22 -5.83 -1.48
N THR A 22 2.93 -5.98 -1.66
CA THR A 22 2.00 -4.86 -1.53
C THR A 22 1.90 -4.50 -0.05
N ALA A 23 2.60 -3.46 0.37
CA ALA A 23 2.42 -2.91 1.69
C ALA A 23 1.09 -2.15 1.71
N SER A 24 0.07 -2.71 2.37
CA SER A 24 -1.12 -1.95 2.70
C SER A 24 -0.81 -1.13 3.95
N TYR A 25 -1.04 0.18 3.88
CA TYR A 25 -0.92 1.05 5.04
C TYR A 25 -2.28 1.24 5.69
N SER A 26 -2.41 0.80 6.92
CA SER A 26 -3.58 1.06 7.76
C SER A 26 -3.15 1.42 9.18
N VAL A 27 -3.82 2.36 9.80
CA VAL A 27 -3.54 2.80 11.16
C VAL A 27 -4.84 2.86 11.96
N GLN A 28 -4.84 2.18 13.09
CA GLN A 28 -5.96 2.23 14.04
C GLN A 28 -5.86 3.48 14.93
N GLY A 29 -7.01 4.06 15.26
CA GLY A 29 -7.10 5.21 16.15
C GLY A 29 -6.68 6.52 15.49
N GLN A 30 -6.59 6.58 14.17
CA GLN A 30 -6.26 7.79 13.42
C GLN A 30 -7.17 7.98 12.21
N ALA A 31 -7.30 9.23 11.79
CA ALA A 31 -8.01 9.63 10.58
C ALA A 31 -7.24 10.74 9.87
N LEU A 32 -7.26 10.74 8.54
CA LEU A 32 -6.79 11.86 7.73
C LEU A 32 -7.92 12.88 7.61
N GLN A 33 -7.72 14.10 8.08
CA GLN A 33 -8.71 15.18 8.02
C GLN A 33 -8.45 16.13 6.85
N ASN A 34 -9.45 16.96 6.54
CA ASN A 34 -9.42 18.02 5.51
C ASN A 34 -9.33 17.54 4.05
N HIS A 35 -9.38 16.24 3.79
CA HIS A 35 -9.22 15.68 2.45
C HIS A 35 -10.40 14.80 2.01
N LYS A 36 -11.45 14.77 2.79
CA LYS A 36 -12.68 14.06 2.46
C LYS A 36 -13.38 14.74 1.29
N PHE A 37 -13.65 14.00 0.22
CA PHE A 37 -14.47 14.45 -0.90
C PHE A 37 -15.83 13.75 -0.95
N LYS A 38 -15.99 12.62 -0.26
CA LYS A 38 -17.24 11.87 -0.20
C LYS A 38 -17.35 11.13 1.12
N GLU A 39 -18.60 10.96 1.55
CA GLU A 39 -18.94 10.17 2.74
C GLU A 39 -20.04 9.16 2.38
N GLU A 40 -19.90 7.94 2.85
CA GLU A 40 -20.82 6.85 2.64
C GLU A 40 -21.03 6.05 3.94
N THR A 41 -22.09 5.28 4.00
CA THR A 41 -22.29 4.30 5.08
C THR A 41 -21.61 2.98 4.70
N ALA A 42 -20.87 2.38 5.63
CA ALA A 42 -20.25 1.08 5.47
C ALA A 42 -20.43 0.27 6.77
N GLU A 43 -20.98 -0.93 6.66
CA GLU A 43 -21.20 -1.78 7.83
C GLU A 43 -19.87 -2.34 8.38
N ARG A 44 -18.91 -2.60 7.50
CA ARG A 44 -17.63 -3.20 7.83
C ARG A 44 -16.50 -2.44 7.14
N ILE A 45 -15.29 -2.62 7.66
CA ILE A 45 -14.08 -2.05 7.07
C ILE A 45 -13.88 -2.46 5.60
N VAL A 46 -14.20 -3.71 5.26
CA VAL A 46 -14.06 -4.22 3.88
C VAL A 46 -15.02 -3.52 2.92
N ASP A 47 -16.18 -3.11 3.39
CA ASP A 47 -17.16 -2.37 2.59
C ASP A 47 -16.64 -0.93 2.33
N CYS A 48 -15.99 -0.30 3.30
CA CYS A 48 -15.33 1.00 3.13
C CYS A 48 -14.15 0.93 2.15
N ILE A 49 -13.34 -0.14 2.22
CA ILE A 49 -12.27 -0.39 1.25
C ILE A 49 -12.83 -0.54 -0.16
N ALA A 50 -13.91 -1.31 -0.31
CA ALA A 50 -14.57 -1.51 -1.62
C ALA A 50 -15.12 -0.20 -2.19
N LEU A 51 -15.73 0.65 -1.36
CA LEU A 51 -16.18 1.98 -1.75
C LEU A 51 -15.02 2.85 -2.25
N CYS A 52 -13.91 2.91 -1.52
CA CYS A 52 -12.73 3.67 -1.95
C CYS A 52 -12.16 3.14 -3.27
N THR A 53 -12.16 1.83 -3.47
CA THR A 53 -11.70 1.24 -4.73
C THR A 53 -12.62 1.59 -5.90
N ALA A 54 -13.93 1.64 -5.66
CA ALA A 54 -14.94 1.92 -6.70
C ALA A 54 -14.99 3.41 -7.10
N TYR A 55 -14.74 4.33 -6.14
CA TYR A 55 -14.81 5.77 -6.43
C TYR A 55 -13.53 6.30 -7.07
N PRO A 56 -13.62 6.94 -8.26
CA PRO A 56 -12.49 7.61 -8.88
C PRO A 56 -11.90 8.68 -7.95
N GLY A 57 -10.57 8.76 -7.88
CA GLY A 57 -9.88 9.74 -7.06
C GLY A 57 -9.79 9.41 -5.57
N CYS A 58 -10.32 8.28 -5.10
CA CYS A 58 -10.14 7.85 -3.72
C CYS A 58 -8.75 7.24 -3.52
N HIS A 59 -7.89 7.92 -2.75
CA HIS A 59 -6.53 7.49 -2.43
C HIS A 59 -6.38 6.93 -1.02
N SER A 60 -7.29 7.30 -0.12
CA SER A 60 -7.37 6.74 1.22
C SER A 60 -8.79 6.84 1.78
N SER A 61 -9.04 6.18 2.89
CA SER A 61 -10.33 6.23 3.57
C SER A 61 -10.18 6.21 5.08
N ASN A 62 -11.15 6.81 5.76
CA ASN A 62 -11.32 6.72 7.20
C ASN A 62 -12.61 5.93 7.48
N PHE A 63 -12.50 4.82 8.19
CA PHE A 63 -13.65 4.04 8.62
C PHE A 63 -13.92 4.27 10.12
N TYR A 64 -15.05 4.89 10.43
CA TYR A 64 -15.52 5.15 11.78
C TYR A 64 -16.41 3.99 12.22
N ARG A 65 -15.87 3.15 13.09
CA ARG A 65 -16.49 1.86 13.46
C ARG A 65 -17.81 2.00 14.19
N ILE A 66 -17.96 3.04 15.03
CA ILE A 66 -19.17 3.27 15.83
C ILE A 66 -20.30 3.79 14.93
N ASP A 67 -19.99 4.79 14.11
CA ASP A 67 -20.98 5.47 13.28
C ASP A 67 -21.28 4.73 11.97
N LYS A 68 -20.53 3.66 11.67
CA LYS A 68 -20.62 2.95 10.38
C LYS A 68 -20.39 3.89 9.18
N ARG A 69 -19.55 4.89 9.37
CA ARG A 69 -19.26 5.95 8.41
C ARG A 69 -17.93 5.69 7.72
N CYS A 70 -17.92 5.82 6.40
CA CYS A 70 -16.75 5.71 5.55
C CYS A 70 -16.51 7.05 4.86
N GLU A 71 -15.41 7.71 5.18
CA GLU A 71 -14.96 8.92 4.49
C GLU A 71 -13.94 8.55 3.43
N LEU A 72 -14.15 9.02 2.20
CA LEU A 72 -13.26 8.82 1.07
C LEU A 72 -12.42 10.07 0.87
N ASN A 73 -11.09 9.91 0.88
CA ASN A 73 -10.13 11.02 0.79
C ASN A 73 -9.42 11.02 -0.56
N ASP A 74 -9.15 12.21 -1.08
CA ASP A 74 -8.37 12.43 -2.31
C ASP A 74 -6.86 12.53 -2.07
N LYS A 75 -6.41 12.38 -0.82
CA LYS A 75 -5.01 12.42 -0.38
C LYS A 75 -4.68 11.23 0.51
N THR A 76 -3.40 11.12 0.83
CA THR A 76 -2.88 10.12 1.77
C THR A 76 -2.08 10.78 2.90
N HIS A 77 -1.80 10.03 3.95
CA HIS A 77 -0.93 10.49 5.05
C HIS A 77 0.48 10.85 4.57
N ALA A 78 0.94 10.21 3.50
CA ALA A 78 2.27 10.48 2.95
C ALA A 78 2.38 11.88 2.37
N SER A 79 1.31 12.35 1.70
CA SER A 79 1.27 13.71 1.14
C SER A 79 0.90 14.79 2.16
N HIS A 80 0.16 14.41 3.21
CA HIS A 80 -0.35 15.34 4.25
C HIS A 80 -0.25 14.72 5.65
N PRO A 81 0.98 14.42 6.13
CA PRO A 81 1.16 13.80 7.44
C PRO A 81 0.68 14.67 8.60
N GLU A 82 0.68 15.99 8.43
CA GLU A 82 0.22 16.98 9.41
C GLU A 82 -1.28 16.91 9.65
N ASP A 83 -2.06 16.37 8.72
CA ASP A 83 -3.51 16.25 8.82
C ASP A 83 -3.98 14.92 9.42
N MET A 84 -3.03 14.05 9.81
CA MET A 84 -3.34 12.84 10.57
C MET A 84 -3.63 13.19 12.02
N VAL A 85 -4.82 12.86 12.49
CA VAL A 85 -5.25 13.15 13.86
C VAL A 85 -5.69 11.88 14.59
N HIS A 86 -5.56 11.90 15.92
CA HIS A 86 -6.05 10.81 16.75
C HIS A 86 -7.58 10.87 16.86
N VAL A 87 -8.23 9.80 16.40
CA VAL A 87 -9.69 9.61 16.50
C VAL A 87 -9.96 8.19 16.97
N PRO A 88 -10.42 7.99 18.21
CA PRO A 88 -10.70 6.66 18.72
C PRO A 88 -11.71 5.90 17.86
N TYR A 89 -11.56 4.58 17.80
CA TYR A 89 -12.42 3.66 17.05
C TYR A 89 -12.51 3.94 15.53
N THR A 90 -11.51 4.62 15.00
CA THR A 90 -11.37 4.89 13.56
C THR A 90 -10.20 4.10 13.00
N ILE A 91 -10.30 3.71 11.74
CA ILE A 91 -9.21 3.07 11.01
C ILE A 91 -8.98 3.87 9.74
N TYR A 92 -7.76 4.40 9.61
CA TYR A 92 -7.27 4.98 8.36
C TYR A 92 -6.69 3.89 7.47
N MET A 93 -6.97 3.95 6.16
CA MET A 93 -6.48 2.97 5.17
C MET A 93 -6.13 3.66 3.87
N GLU A 94 -5.04 3.22 3.25
CA GLU A 94 -4.67 3.64 1.89
C GLU A 94 -5.25 2.71 0.83
N ASN A 95 -5.61 3.28 -0.31
CA ASN A 95 -6.06 2.51 -1.45
C ASN A 95 -4.87 1.95 -2.23
N ILE A 96 -4.55 0.69 -1.99
CA ILE A 96 -3.43 -0.01 -2.63
C ILE A 96 -3.59 -0.18 -4.15
N PHE A 97 -4.82 -0.10 -4.66
CA PHE A 97 -5.11 -0.23 -6.10
C PHE A 97 -5.02 1.11 -6.85
N ARG A 98 -4.83 2.21 -6.14
CA ARG A 98 -4.69 3.54 -6.73
C ARG A 98 -3.55 4.30 -6.05
N PRO A 99 -2.31 3.90 -6.38
CA PRO A 99 -1.14 4.52 -5.79
C PRO A 99 -1.07 6.01 -6.13
N MET A 100 -0.50 6.79 -5.21
CA MET A 100 -0.30 8.21 -5.39
C MET A 100 0.81 8.49 -6.41
N PRO A 101 0.65 9.48 -7.28
CA PRO A 101 1.75 9.97 -8.10
C PRO A 101 2.84 10.59 -7.22
N CYS A 102 4.09 10.48 -7.66
CA CYS A 102 5.26 11.00 -6.95
C CYS A 102 6.26 11.63 -7.92
N ARG A 103 7.12 12.49 -7.39
CA ARG A 103 8.27 13.05 -8.11
C ARG A 103 9.59 12.49 -7.58
N ASN A 104 9.61 12.12 -6.31
CA ASN A 104 10.76 11.56 -5.62
C ASN A 104 10.28 10.69 -4.43
N ASN A 105 11.21 10.03 -3.75
CA ASN A 105 10.88 9.13 -2.65
C ASN A 105 10.27 9.84 -1.42
N LEU A 106 10.45 11.15 -1.27
CA LEU A 106 9.86 11.91 -0.16
C LEU A 106 8.35 12.08 -0.30
N ASP A 107 7.84 12.01 -1.54
CA ASP A 107 6.41 12.10 -1.80
C ASP A 107 5.68 10.80 -1.43
N CYS A 108 6.44 9.72 -1.23
CA CYS A 108 5.92 8.41 -0.87
C CYS A 108 6.10 8.15 0.62
N GLY A 109 5.14 7.49 1.25
CA GLY A 109 5.21 7.15 2.67
C GLY A 109 6.33 6.15 3.00
N ARG A 110 6.47 5.84 4.27
CA ARG A 110 7.43 4.86 4.75
C ARG A 110 7.24 3.52 4.02
N GLN A 111 8.35 2.87 3.66
CA GLN A 111 8.38 1.58 2.95
C GLN A 111 7.85 1.65 1.50
N MET A 112 7.74 2.84 0.94
CA MET A 112 7.42 3.05 -0.46
C MET A 112 8.54 3.80 -1.18
N ILE A 113 8.67 3.58 -2.46
CA ILE A 113 9.60 4.29 -3.34
C ILE A 113 8.86 4.91 -4.51
N CYS A 114 9.35 6.02 -5.00
CA CYS A 114 8.88 6.60 -6.25
C CYS A 114 9.50 5.79 -7.41
N SER A 115 8.67 5.08 -8.15
CA SER A 115 9.12 4.28 -9.30
C SER A 115 9.47 5.16 -10.49
N SER A 116 10.10 4.56 -11.51
CA SER A 116 10.36 5.22 -12.78
C SER A 116 9.09 5.66 -13.51
N SER A 117 7.95 5.07 -13.18
CA SER A 117 6.61 5.45 -13.66
C SER A 117 6.01 6.64 -12.90
N LEU A 118 6.76 7.25 -11.98
CA LEU A 118 6.32 8.35 -11.11
C LEU A 118 5.08 7.99 -10.27
N ILE A 119 5.07 6.79 -9.76
CA ILE A 119 4.02 6.24 -8.87
C ILE A 119 4.68 5.67 -7.63
N CYS A 120 4.07 5.90 -6.46
CA CYS A 120 4.53 5.31 -5.20
C CYS A 120 4.25 3.80 -5.20
N GLU A 121 5.31 3.02 -5.15
CA GLU A 121 5.27 1.56 -5.11
C GLU A 121 5.90 1.03 -3.82
N GLY A 122 5.36 -0.09 -3.30
CA GLY A 122 5.95 -0.76 -2.14
C GLY A 122 7.36 -1.26 -2.42
N MET A 123 8.26 -1.15 -1.44
CA MET A 123 9.60 -1.73 -1.56
C MET A 123 9.52 -3.25 -1.74
N PRO A 124 10.43 -3.83 -2.55
CA PRO A 124 10.55 -5.28 -2.63
C PRO A 124 10.77 -5.92 -1.25
N CYS A 125 10.11 -7.03 -0.96
CA CYS A 125 10.15 -7.72 0.35
C CYS A 125 11.57 -7.97 0.87
N ALA A 126 12.52 -8.27 0.00
CA ALA A 126 13.92 -8.49 0.35
C ALA A 126 14.58 -7.27 1.02
N LYS A 127 14.24 -6.06 0.60
CA LYS A 127 14.78 -4.81 1.22
C LYS A 127 14.15 -4.53 2.58
N VAL A 128 12.87 -4.87 2.78
CA VAL A 128 12.20 -4.69 4.07
C VAL A 128 12.80 -5.60 5.14
N LEU A 129 13.15 -6.84 4.81
CA LEU A 129 13.80 -7.77 5.72
C LEU A 129 15.22 -7.33 6.11
N TYR A 130 15.96 -6.71 5.20
CA TYR A 130 17.31 -6.21 5.47
C TYR A 130 17.28 -5.02 6.45
N LEU A 131 16.35 -4.09 6.27
CA LEU A 131 16.20 -2.95 7.17
C LEU A 131 15.78 -3.35 8.59
N LYS A 132 14.96 -4.42 8.74
CA LYS A 132 14.60 -4.96 10.06
C LYS A 132 15.76 -5.63 10.79
N ARG A 133 16.79 -6.11 10.09
CA ARG A 133 17.99 -6.70 10.70
C ARG A 133 19.01 -5.67 11.15
N LEU A 134 18.92 -4.44 10.66
CA LEU A 134 19.84 -3.34 11.02
C LEU A 134 19.28 -2.44 12.14
N MET A 135 18.03 -2.63 12.51
CA MET A 135 17.41 -2.01 13.69
C MET A 135 17.34 -3.00 14.84
#